data_2ddb8091e73a81c6d080dfb93e698504
#
_entry.id   2ddb8091e73a81c6d080dfb93e698504
#
_cell.length_a   1.000
_cell.length_b   1.000
_cell.length_c   1.000
_cell.angle_alpha   90.00
_cell.angle_beta   90.00
_cell.angle_gamma   90.00
#
_symmetry.space_group_name_H-M   'P 1'
#
loop_
_entity.id
_entity.type
_entity.pdbx_description
1 polymer ?
#
loop_
_entity_poly.entity_id
_entity_poly.type
_entity_poly.pdbx_seq_one_letter_code
_entity_poly.pdbx_strand_id
1 'polypeptide(L)'
;MDLRRNENAQTGLNMLELSVSDSGYAILDTSWHSENVCSPYSRVYLVESGEGILEAMGERLVMKPGFAYLIPPGFTFSYSCTDRLTKLFFHISLPKPNGYDLLRGFGRIGEIPLDGAVLEALMEAYQRGTVLDLVQMKQSLYQIVGIFLNAYNFAREPMEVYSHHVQETIDYIRGNLSAKLDVETLAKRLFVSKSFLSERFRQEMGVPLGKYIDDQLMLTAQWQLLRTEKSIGQISNALGFCDQFYFSRRFRQLCGVTPLQYRKKIRAADHWR
;
A
#
# COMPACT_ATOMS: atom_id res chain seq x y z
N MET A 1 -6.39 -7.88 42.55
CA MET A 1 -5.67 -7.75 41.29
C MET A 1 -6.71 -7.41 40.24
N ASP A 2 -6.72 -6.17 39.74
CA ASP A 2 -7.68 -5.74 38.70
C ASP A 2 -7.04 -5.90 37.32
N LEU A 3 -7.41 -6.93 36.59
CA LEU A 3 -6.88 -7.21 35.24
C LEU A 3 -7.86 -6.65 34.20
N ARG A 4 -7.56 -5.48 33.65
CA ARG A 4 -8.33 -4.89 32.56
C ARG A 4 -7.76 -5.35 31.21
N ARG A 5 -8.54 -6.13 30.46
CA ARG A 5 -8.19 -6.57 29.11
C ARG A 5 -8.97 -5.75 28.09
N ASN A 6 -8.27 -5.31 27.05
CA ASN A 6 -8.88 -4.72 25.86
C ASN A 6 -8.69 -5.71 24.70
N GLU A 7 -9.71 -6.51 24.41
CA GLU A 7 -9.65 -7.55 23.37
C GLU A 7 -9.42 -6.96 21.98
N ASN A 8 -9.98 -5.77 21.70
CA ASN A 8 -9.76 -5.09 20.43
C ASN A 8 -8.29 -4.67 20.26
N ALA A 9 -7.64 -4.19 21.33
CA ALA A 9 -6.24 -3.84 21.30
C ALA A 9 -5.35 -5.07 21.08
N GLN A 10 -5.65 -6.17 21.77
CA GLN A 10 -4.88 -7.42 21.62
C GLN A 10 -4.97 -7.98 20.18
N THR A 11 -6.16 -8.00 19.61
CA THR A 11 -6.38 -8.43 18.23
C THR A 11 -5.71 -7.47 17.26
N GLY A 12 -5.88 -6.15 17.44
CA GLY A 12 -5.32 -5.11 16.57
C GLY A 12 -3.80 -5.10 16.53
N LEU A 13 -3.13 -5.30 17.67
CA LEU A 13 -1.65 -5.34 17.75
C LEU A 13 -1.07 -6.47 16.89
N ASN A 14 -1.74 -7.63 16.82
CA ASN A 14 -1.28 -8.75 16.00
C ASN A 14 -1.60 -8.60 14.50
N MET A 15 -2.52 -7.70 14.14
CA MET A 15 -3.01 -7.55 12.77
C MET A 15 -2.36 -6.39 12.01
N LEU A 16 -1.77 -5.42 12.70
CA LEU A 16 -1.08 -4.28 12.09
C LEU A 16 0.41 -4.59 11.91
N GLU A 17 0.72 -5.33 10.85
CA GLU A 17 2.10 -5.66 10.51
C GLU A 17 2.62 -4.76 9.39
N LEU A 18 3.62 -3.91 9.71
CA LEU A 18 4.36 -3.15 8.72
C LEU A 18 5.29 -4.08 7.95
N SER A 19 5.07 -4.20 6.65
CA SER A 19 5.95 -4.90 5.73
C SER A 19 6.71 -3.90 4.84
N VAL A 20 8.00 -4.20 4.59
CA VAL A 20 8.84 -3.44 3.67
C VAL A 20 9.02 -4.27 2.41
N SER A 21 8.56 -3.76 1.28
CA SER A 21 8.67 -4.45 -0.01
C SER A 21 9.93 -4.09 -0.77
N ASP A 22 10.48 -2.90 -0.49
CA ASP A 22 11.73 -2.39 -1.06
C ASP A 22 12.28 -1.28 -0.18
N SER A 23 13.59 -1.08 -0.20
CA SER A 23 14.28 -0.01 0.50
C SER A 23 15.64 0.25 -0.13
N GLY A 24 16.11 1.49 -0.05
CA GLY A 24 17.40 1.84 -0.62
C GLY A 24 17.86 3.24 -0.26
N TYR A 25 19.16 3.41 -0.37
CA TYR A 25 19.80 4.72 -0.37
C TYR A 25 20.04 5.14 -1.82
N ALA A 26 19.44 6.24 -2.23
CA ALA A 26 19.44 6.70 -3.61
C ALA A 26 20.11 8.07 -3.76
N ILE A 27 21.06 8.14 -4.68
CA ILE A 27 21.68 9.38 -5.17
C ILE A 27 21.11 9.61 -6.56
N LEU A 28 20.33 10.65 -6.73
CA LEU A 28 19.49 10.92 -7.88
C LEU A 28 19.88 12.23 -8.54
N ASP A 29 19.70 12.30 -9.85
CA ASP A 29 19.92 13.47 -10.69
C ASP A 29 18.67 13.78 -11.54
N THR A 30 18.81 14.62 -12.56
CA THR A 30 17.72 15.03 -13.46
C THR A 30 17.07 13.87 -14.23
N SER A 31 17.71 12.70 -14.29
CA SER A 31 17.11 11.49 -14.89
C SER A 31 16.00 10.88 -14.02
N TRP A 32 15.96 11.24 -12.74
CA TRP A 32 14.91 10.80 -11.83
C TRP A 32 13.65 11.64 -12.02
N HIS A 33 12.81 11.23 -12.95
CA HIS A 33 11.51 11.82 -13.20
C HIS A 33 10.50 10.77 -13.69
N SER A 34 9.27 10.91 -13.31
CA SER A 34 8.15 10.14 -13.87
C SER A 34 6.83 10.83 -13.58
N GLU A 35 5.88 10.70 -14.49
CA GLU A 35 4.55 11.30 -14.37
C GLU A 35 3.50 10.25 -14.05
N ASN A 36 2.46 10.65 -13.28
CA ASN A 36 1.29 9.82 -12.99
C ASN A 36 1.67 8.41 -12.48
N VAL A 37 2.56 8.33 -11.50
CA VAL A 37 2.93 7.10 -10.81
C VAL A 37 1.87 6.75 -9.78
N CYS A 38 1.48 5.47 -9.72
CA CYS A 38 0.53 4.98 -8.73
C CYS A 38 0.98 3.58 -8.28
N SER A 39 1.29 3.42 -7.00
CA SER A 39 1.85 2.17 -6.44
C SER A 39 0.86 1.48 -5.51
N PRO A 40 0.92 0.13 -5.37
CA PRO A 40 0.09 -0.61 -4.43
C PRO A 40 0.61 -0.54 -2.98
N TYR A 41 1.66 0.20 -2.73
CA TYR A 41 2.33 0.40 -1.45
C TYR A 41 2.55 1.89 -1.19
N SER A 42 2.79 2.24 0.06
CA SER A 42 3.20 3.59 0.45
C SER A 42 4.70 3.79 0.20
N ARG A 43 5.08 5.01 -0.18
CA ARG A 43 6.48 5.43 -0.28
C ARG A 43 6.80 6.34 0.88
N VAL A 44 7.85 6.03 1.61
CA VAL A 44 8.44 6.89 2.64
C VAL A 44 9.80 7.35 2.14
N TYR A 45 9.98 8.66 2.02
CA TYR A 45 11.24 9.28 1.60
C TYR A 45 11.80 10.12 2.73
N LEU A 46 13.05 9.88 3.09
CA LEU A 46 13.79 10.62 4.10
C LEU A 46 14.93 11.33 3.38
N VAL A 47 14.85 12.66 3.26
CA VAL A 47 15.78 13.44 2.44
C VAL A 47 17.01 13.80 3.25
N GLU A 48 18.19 13.39 2.76
CA GLU A 48 19.49 13.71 3.34
C GLU A 48 20.04 15.02 2.79
N SER A 49 20.04 15.18 1.46
CA SER A 49 20.58 16.36 0.80
C SER A 49 19.92 16.61 -0.57
N GLY A 50 20.04 17.84 -1.06
CA GLY A 50 19.46 18.26 -2.33
C GLY A 50 17.94 18.46 -2.28
N GLU A 51 17.33 18.57 -3.46
CA GLU A 51 15.89 18.84 -3.60
C GLU A 51 15.25 17.97 -4.68
N GLY A 52 14.03 17.54 -4.42
CA GLY A 52 13.16 16.88 -5.39
C GLY A 52 11.77 17.47 -5.39
N ILE A 53 11.01 17.23 -6.43
CA ILE A 53 9.67 17.76 -6.60
C ILE A 53 8.69 16.58 -6.62
N LEU A 54 7.60 16.71 -5.86
CA LEU A 54 6.43 15.86 -5.95
C LEU A 54 5.25 16.71 -6.42
N GLU A 55 4.49 16.22 -7.38
CA GLU A 55 3.31 16.91 -7.91
C GLU A 55 2.10 15.97 -7.89
N ALA A 56 0.99 16.44 -7.33
CA ALA A 56 -0.26 15.69 -7.27
C ALA A 56 -1.45 16.63 -7.13
N MET A 57 -2.55 16.33 -7.80
CA MET A 57 -3.81 17.09 -7.70
C MET A 57 -3.65 18.60 -7.97
N GLY A 58 -2.67 18.99 -8.80
CA GLY A 58 -2.36 20.39 -9.10
C GLY A 58 -1.48 21.10 -8.05
N GLU A 59 -1.12 20.42 -6.98
CA GLU A 59 -0.20 20.93 -5.96
C GLU A 59 1.24 20.46 -6.24
N ARG A 60 2.20 21.32 -5.90
CA ARG A 60 3.62 21.06 -6.01
C ARG A 60 4.26 21.13 -4.64
N LEU A 61 4.95 20.08 -4.24
CA LEU A 61 5.69 19.96 -2.98
C LEU A 61 7.18 19.78 -3.29
N VAL A 62 8.01 20.64 -2.69
CA VAL A 62 9.47 20.51 -2.80
C VAL A 62 10.00 19.70 -1.63
N MET A 63 10.56 18.53 -1.94
CA MET A 63 11.26 17.71 -0.96
C MET A 63 12.63 18.33 -0.64
N LYS A 64 12.96 18.45 0.65
CA LYS A 64 14.20 19.07 1.15
C LYS A 64 14.73 18.33 2.39
N PRO A 65 16.00 18.51 2.75
CA PRO A 65 16.59 17.95 3.95
C PRO A 65 15.83 18.36 5.23
N GLY A 66 15.85 17.49 6.24
CA GLY A 66 15.15 17.71 7.52
C GLY A 66 13.67 17.37 7.49
N PHE A 67 13.20 16.69 6.43
CA PHE A 67 11.81 16.26 6.32
C PHE A 67 11.69 14.81 5.86
N ALA A 68 10.61 14.17 6.31
CA ALA A 68 10.13 12.91 5.79
C ALA A 68 8.84 13.13 4.99
N TYR A 69 8.69 12.34 3.91
CA TYR A 69 7.55 12.42 2.99
C TYR A 69 6.87 11.06 2.91
N LEU A 70 5.53 11.07 2.93
CA LEU A 70 4.69 9.88 2.80
C LEU A 70 3.77 10.03 1.59
N ILE A 71 3.90 9.13 0.62
CA ILE A 71 2.97 9.00 -0.51
C ILE A 71 2.16 7.72 -0.27
N PRO A 72 0.82 7.79 -0.07
CA PRO A 72 0.01 6.62 0.26
C PRO A 72 -0.21 5.69 -0.92
N PRO A 73 -0.64 4.43 -0.67
CA PRO A 73 -0.92 3.47 -1.73
C PRO A 73 -2.14 3.89 -2.55
N GLY A 74 -2.10 3.65 -3.85
CA GLY A 74 -3.19 4.01 -4.77
C GLY A 74 -3.31 5.50 -5.07
N PHE A 75 -2.40 6.34 -4.58
CA PHE A 75 -2.34 7.77 -4.85
C PHE A 75 -1.50 8.05 -6.10
N THR A 76 -2.04 8.83 -7.03
CA THR A 76 -1.33 9.19 -8.27
C THR A 76 -0.56 10.48 -8.10
N PHE A 77 0.72 10.44 -8.40
CA PHE A 77 1.62 11.59 -8.30
C PHE A 77 2.68 11.55 -9.41
N SER A 78 3.34 12.68 -9.62
CA SER A 78 4.52 12.83 -10.47
C SER A 78 5.70 13.26 -9.62
N TYR A 79 6.90 12.97 -10.08
CA TYR A 79 8.11 13.40 -9.39
C TYR A 79 9.22 13.77 -10.38
N SER A 80 10.11 14.65 -9.92
CA SER A 80 11.31 15.03 -10.66
C SER A 80 12.43 15.50 -9.72
N CYS A 81 13.65 15.50 -10.23
CA CYS A 81 14.80 16.12 -9.61
C CYS A 81 15.39 17.17 -10.58
N THR A 82 15.68 18.37 -10.08
CA THR A 82 16.18 19.47 -10.94
C THR A 82 17.69 19.50 -11.02
N ASP A 83 18.39 18.96 -10.04
CA ASP A 83 19.86 18.89 -9.98
C ASP A 83 20.29 17.60 -9.29
N ARG A 84 20.25 17.54 -7.97
CA ARG A 84 20.63 16.40 -7.15
C ARG A 84 19.69 16.22 -5.97
N LEU A 85 19.39 14.94 -5.67
CA LEU A 85 18.62 14.55 -4.49
C LEU A 85 19.22 13.27 -3.91
N THR A 86 19.56 13.29 -2.63
CA THR A 86 19.97 12.09 -1.90
C THR A 86 18.94 11.77 -0.84
N LYS A 87 18.45 10.53 -0.82
CA LYS A 87 17.42 10.08 0.12
C LYS A 87 17.57 8.62 0.50
N LEU A 88 17.19 8.30 1.73
CA LEU A 88 16.82 6.95 2.13
C LEU A 88 15.34 6.76 1.83
N PHE A 89 14.96 5.64 1.19
CA PHE A 89 13.56 5.37 0.88
C PHE A 89 13.11 3.99 1.34
N PHE A 90 11.82 3.88 1.64
CA PHE A 90 11.15 2.63 1.98
C PHE A 90 9.82 2.54 1.24
N HIS A 91 9.54 1.38 0.64
CA HIS A 91 8.23 1.02 0.13
C HIS A 91 7.56 0.11 1.16
N ILE A 92 6.53 0.62 1.82
CA ILE A 92 5.89 -0.04 2.95
C ILE A 92 4.43 -0.35 2.70
N SER A 93 3.92 -1.36 3.38
CA SER A 93 2.49 -1.67 3.45
C SER A 93 2.09 -1.96 4.89
N LEU A 94 0.91 -1.46 5.28
CA LEU A 94 0.27 -1.67 6.57
C LEU A 94 -1.15 -2.22 6.35
N PRO A 95 -1.30 -3.51 6.00
CA PRO A 95 -2.63 -4.07 5.74
C PRO A 95 -3.46 -4.15 7.02
N LYS A 96 -4.75 -3.75 6.90
CA LYS A 96 -5.79 -4.01 7.92
C LYS A 96 -6.35 -5.43 7.75
N PRO A 97 -7.09 -5.94 8.76
CA PRO A 97 -7.77 -7.24 8.65
C PRO A 97 -8.66 -7.38 7.44
N ASN A 98 -9.23 -6.29 6.97
CA ASN A 98 -10.09 -6.26 5.79
C ASN A 98 -9.34 -6.30 4.44
N GLY A 99 -8.02 -6.46 4.44
CA GLY A 99 -7.20 -6.56 3.22
C GLY A 99 -6.85 -5.22 2.56
N TYR A 100 -7.40 -4.10 3.03
CA TYR A 100 -6.97 -2.77 2.59
C TYR A 100 -5.80 -2.26 3.42
N ASP A 101 -4.90 -1.52 2.79
CA ASP A 101 -3.82 -0.83 3.49
C ASP A 101 -4.38 0.29 4.39
N LEU A 102 -3.83 0.44 5.59
CA LEU A 102 -4.21 1.48 6.55
C LEU A 102 -4.12 2.88 5.94
N LEU A 103 -3.08 3.14 5.17
CA LEU A 103 -2.77 4.46 4.58
C LEU A 103 -3.53 4.75 3.29
N ARG A 104 -4.30 3.79 2.73
CA ARG A 104 -5.06 3.97 1.47
C ARG A 104 -5.98 5.19 1.47
N GLY A 105 -6.59 5.51 2.61
CA GLY A 105 -7.50 6.65 2.77
C GLY A 105 -6.80 7.98 3.08
N PHE A 106 -5.47 8.02 3.18
CA PHE A 106 -4.73 9.22 3.56
C PHE A 106 -4.90 10.39 2.57
N GLY A 107 -5.06 10.10 1.28
CA GLY A 107 -5.61 10.99 0.26
C GLY A 107 -4.73 12.18 -0.16
N ARG A 108 -3.50 12.28 0.33
CA ARG A 108 -2.54 13.35 0.00
C ARG A 108 -1.10 12.89 0.20
N ILE A 109 -0.15 13.68 -0.27
CA ILE A 109 1.25 13.53 0.12
C ILE A 109 1.42 14.15 1.51
N GLY A 110 1.98 13.40 2.45
CA GLY A 110 2.32 13.88 3.78
C GLY A 110 3.76 14.40 3.84
N GLU A 111 3.97 15.46 4.62
CA GLU A 111 5.29 16.00 4.98
C GLU A 111 5.34 16.19 6.50
N ILE A 112 6.42 15.73 7.13
CA ILE A 112 6.68 15.98 8.56
C ILE A 112 8.16 16.34 8.75
N PRO A 113 8.49 17.18 9.76
CA PRO A 113 9.89 17.36 10.18
C PRO A 113 10.50 16.02 10.58
N LEU A 114 11.76 15.79 10.19
CA LEU A 114 12.56 14.63 10.55
C LEU A 114 13.81 15.12 11.28
N ASP A 115 14.03 14.58 12.48
CA ASP A 115 15.28 14.82 13.21
C ASP A 115 16.46 14.19 12.44
N GLY A 116 17.52 14.97 12.21
CA GLY A 116 18.73 14.50 11.52
C GLY A 116 19.37 13.29 12.20
N ALA A 117 19.32 13.21 13.53
CA ALA A 117 19.86 12.07 14.27
C ALA A 117 19.08 10.76 13.96
N VAL A 118 17.77 10.85 13.72
CA VAL A 118 16.96 9.69 13.31
C VAL A 118 17.34 9.21 11.90
N LEU A 119 17.56 10.15 10.97
CA LEU A 119 17.99 9.82 9.62
C LEU A 119 19.39 9.18 9.63
N GLU A 120 20.32 9.74 10.38
CA GLU A 120 21.71 9.25 10.51
C GLU A 120 21.74 7.82 11.09
N ALA A 121 20.99 7.59 12.17
CA ALA A 121 20.87 6.26 12.78
C ALA A 121 20.23 5.23 11.82
N LEU A 122 19.23 5.64 11.03
CA LEU A 122 18.62 4.77 9.99
C LEU A 122 19.60 4.45 8.86
N MET A 123 20.39 5.43 8.42
CA MET A 123 21.40 5.22 7.36
C MET A 123 22.50 4.27 7.82
N GLU A 124 23.02 4.44 9.04
CA GLU A 124 24.00 3.53 9.63
C GLU A 124 23.44 2.11 9.79
N ALA A 125 22.22 1.99 10.33
CA ALA A 125 21.54 0.70 10.46
C ALA A 125 21.34 0.01 9.11
N TYR A 126 20.95 0.78 8.09
CA TYR A 126 20.78 0.29 6.72
C TYR A 126 22.10 -0.25 6.14
N GLN A 127 23.21 0.41 6.40
CA GLN A 127 24.54 -0.03 5.93
C GLN A 127 25.05 -1.27 6.65
N ARG A 128 24.87 -1.36 7.98
CA ARG A 128 25.32 -2.52 8.77
C ARG A 128 24.46 -3.75 8.56
N GLY A 129 23.14 -3.60 8.52
CA GLY A 129 22.18 -4.66 8.21
C GLY A 129 22.16 -5.84 9.18
N THR A 130 22.58 -5.66 10.44
CA THR A 130 22.49 -6.72 11.47
C THR A 130 21.03 -6.95 11.88
N VAL A 131 20.74 -8.07 12.55
CA VAL A 131 19.38 -8.34 13.06
C VAL A 131 18.90 -7.22 13.98
N LEU A 132 19.78 -6.68 14.83
CA LEU A 132 19.46 -5.55 15.70
C LEU A 132 19.11 -4.29 14.87
N ASP A 133 19.90 -3.99 13.85
CA ASP A 133 19.66 -2.85 12.96
C ASP A 133 18.31 -2.98 12.25
N LEU A 134 17.97 -4.17 11.74
CA LEU A 134 16.67 -4.42 11.09
C LEU A 134 15.48 -4.20 12.05
N VAL A 135 15.60 -4.61 13.32
CA VAL A 135 14.58 -4.36 14.35
C VAL A 135 14.46 -2.85 14.61
N GLN A 136 15.58 -2.15 14.78
CA GLN A 136 15.62 -0.71 15.03
C GLN A 136 15.03 0.10 13.84
N MET A 137 15.38 -0.29 12.61
CA MET A 137 14.81 0.32 11.40
C MET A 137 13.28 0.13 11.36
N LYS A 138 12.79 -1.07 11.65
CA LYS A 138 11.35 -1.35 11.68
C LYS A 138 10.64 -0.53 12.77
N GLN A 139 11.25 -0.39 13.95
CA GLN A 139 10.76 0.47 15.02
C GLN A 139 10.67 1.94 14.57
N SER A 140 11.71 2.46 13.94
CA SER A 140 11.73 3.84 13.43
C SER A 140 10.67 4.06 12.35
N LEU A 141 10.43 3.09 11.47
CA LEU A 141 9.37 3.17 10.46
C LEU A 141 7.98 3.24 11.11
N TYR A 142 7.69 2.44 12.15
CA TYR A 142 6.44 2.57 12.92
C TYR A 142 6.31 3.93 13.58
N GLN A 143 7.39 4.48 14.15
CA GLN A 143 7.39 5.81 14.75
C GLN A 143 7.09 6.90 13.69
N ILE A 144 7.77 6.87 12.55
CA ILE A 144 7.56 7.82 11.44
C ILE A 144 6.11 7.76 10.96
N VAL A 145 5.57 6.57 10.72
CA VAL A 145 4.15 6.39 10.33
C VAL A 145 3.24 6.94 11.41
N GLY A 146 3.49 6.65 12.69
CA GLY A 146 2.72 7.18 13.82
C GLY A 146 2.71 8.70 13.87
N ILE A 147 3.85 9.37 13.59
CA ILE A 147 3.94 10.83 13.51
C ILE A 147 3.07 11.35 12.37
N PHE A 148 3.09 10.72 11.17
CA PHE A 148 2.21 11.08 10.06
C PHE A 148 0.73 10.94 10.45
N LEU A 149 0.33 9.81 11.02
CA LEU A 149 -1.06 9.57 11.44
C LEU A 149 -1.52 10.65 12.43
N ASN A 150 -0.67 11.03 13.38
CA ASN A 150 -0.95 12.05 14.37
C ASN A 150 -1.00 13.46 13.77
N ALA A 151 0.01 13.86 12.98
CA ALA A 151 0.11 15.18 12.37
C ALA A 151 -1.07 15.51 11.44
N TYR A 152 -1.58 14.48 10.74
CA TYR A 152 -2.69 14.64 9.81
C TYR A 152 -4.05 14.22 10.40
N ASN A 153 -4.10 13.94 11.70
CA ASN A 153 -5.32 13.52 12.40
C ASN A 153 -6.01 12.33 11.71
N PHE A 154 -5.22 11.37 11.25
CA PHE A 154 -5.67 10.21 10.47
C PHE A 154 -5.68 8.94 11.32
N ALA A 155 -6.58 7.98 10.98
CA ALA A 155 -6.72 6.68 11.67
C ALA A 155 -6.99 6.80 13.20
N ARG A 156 -7.79 7.78 13.60
CA ARG A 156 -8.19 8.00 15.00
C ARG A 156 -9.35 7.14 15.43
N GLU A 157 -10.08 6.57 14.48
CA GLU A 157 -11.22 5.71 14.76
C GLU A 157 -10.76 4.37 15.35
N PRO A 158 -11.57 3.76 16.20
CA PRO A 158 -11.31 2.41 16.67
C PRO A 158 -11.15 1.44 15.52
N MET A 159 -10.36 0.38 15.72
CA MET A 159 -10.21 -0.65 14.71
C MET A 159 -11.56 -1.31 14.42
N GLU A 160 -11.90 -1.43 13.15
CA GLU A 160 -13.16 -1.99 12.68
C GLU A 160 -13.28 -3.47 13.11
N VAL A 161 -14.39 -3.82 13.74
CA VAL A 161 -14.75 -5.19 14.09
C VAL A 161 -15.89 -5.62 13.16
N TYR A 162 -15.69 -6.66 12.40
CA TYR A 162 -16.66 -7.16 11.44
C TYR A 162 -17.50 -8.29 12.06
N SER A 163 -18.76 -8.39 11.64
CA SER A 163 -19.59 -9.54 11.98
C SER A 163 -18.98 -10.83 11.43
N HIS A 164 -19.33 -11.95 12.03
CA HIS A 164 -18.85 -13.28 11.64
C HIS A 164 -19.00 -13.53 10.14
N HIS A 165 -20.15 -13.23 9.54
CA HIS A 165 -20.38 -13.42 8.11
C HIS A 165 -19.46 -12.56 7.22
N VAL A 166 -19.20 -11.30 7.62
CA VAL A 166 -18.30 -10.41 6.88
C VAL A 166 -16.85 -10.88 7.02
N GLN A 167 -16.44 -11.24 8.25
CA GLN A 167 -15.08 -11.74 8.50
C GLN A 167 -14.82 -13.05 7.71
N GLU A 168 -15.72 -14.02 7.77
CA GLU A 168 -15.60 -15.26 6.99
C GLU A 168 -15.57 -15.01 5.47
N THR A 169 -16.33 -14.01 5.00
CA THR A 169 -16.31 -13.60 3.59
C THR A 169 -14.93 -13.09 3.20
N ILE A 170 -14.35 -12.20 4.01
CA ILE A 170 -13.02 -11.62 3.79
C ILE A 170 -11.96 -12.74 3.77
N ASP A 171 -11.99 -13.63 4.76
CA ASP A 171 -11.02 -14.71 4.90
C ASP A 171 -11.12 -15.72 3.75
N TYR A 172 -12.35 -16.03 3.33
CA TYR A 172 -12.55 -16.88 2.16
C TYR A 172 -12.03 -16.26 0.87
N ILE A 173 -12.33 -14.96 0.63
CA ILE A 173 -11.82 -14.23 -0.56
C ILE A 173 -10.30 -14.23 -0.53
N ARG A 174 -9.67 -13.98 0.62
CA ARG A 174 -8.21 -13.97 0.75
C ARG A 174 -7.57 -15.29 0.34
N GLY A 175 -8.17 -16.42 0.70
CA GLY A 175 -7.66 -17.75 0.35
C GLY A 175 -8.05 -18.26 -1.06
N ASN A 176 -9.08 -17.67 -1.69
CA ASN A 176 -9.69 -18.16 -2.93
C ASN A 176 -9.92 -17.08 -3.99
N LEU A 177 -9.08 -16.04 -3.98
CA LEU A 177 -9.25 -14.87 -4.86
C LEU A 177 -9.16 -15.26 -6.33
N SER A 178 -10.25 -15.06 -7.06
CA SER A 178 -10.36 -15.36 -8.49
C SER A 178 -11.42 -14.48 -9.14
N ALA A 179 -11.20 -14.12 -10.40
CA ALA A 179 -12.18 -13.40 -11.22
C ALA A 179 -13.48 -14.19 -11.48
N LYS A 180 -13.48 -15.49 -11.16
CA LYS A 180 -14.67 -16.36 -11.21
C LYS A 180 -15.48 -16.34 -9.90
N LEU A 181 -14.95 -15.74 -8.86
CA LEU A 181 -15.62 -15.66 -7.57
C LEU A 181 -16.78 -14.66 -7.64
N ASP A 182 -17.96 -15.10 -7.31
CA ASP A 182 -19.16 -14.28 -7.29
C ASP A 182 -19.85 -14.29 -5.91
N VAL A 183 -20.73 -13.32 -5.72
CA VAL A 183 -21.46 -13.10 -4.46
C VAL A 183 -22.40 -14.28 -4.15
N GLU A 184 -22.93 -14.95 -5.17
CA GLU A 184 -23.85 -16.06 -4.98
C GLU A 184 -23.13 -17.29 -4.41
N THR A 185 -21.94 -17.59 -4.93
CA THR A 185 -21.07 -18.65 -4.40
C THR A 185 -20.71 -18.41 -2.94
N LEU A 186 -20.36 -17.16 -2.57
CA LEU A 186 -20.06 -16.78 -1.19
C LEU A 186 -21.28 -16.91 -0.27
N ALA A 187 -22.45 -16.46 -0.71
CA ALA A 187 -23.68 -16.55 0.06
C ALA A 187 -24.11 -18.02 0.31
N LYS A 188 -24.03 -18.86 -0.71
CA LYS A 188 -24.30 -20.32 -0.58
C LYS A 188 -23.36 -20.97 0.43
N ARG A 189 -22.07 -20.63 0.41
CA ARG A 189 -21.09 -21.17 1.35
C ARG A 189 -21.38 -20.80 2.80
N LEU A 190 -21.87 -19.57 3.03
CA LEU A 190 -22.19 -19.06 4.37
C LEU A 190 -23.63 -19.39 4.81
N PHE A 191 -24.37 -20.15 4.00
CA PHE A 191 -25.76 -20.51 4.26
C PHE A 191 -26.69 -19.32 4.48
N VAL A 192 -26.45 -18.22 3.74
CA VAL A 192 -27.25 -16.99 3.78
C VAL A 192 -27.76 -16.60 2.39
N SER A 193 -28.75 -15.69 2.35
CA SER A 193 -29.18 -15.15 1.05
C SER A 193 -28.16 -14.17 0.47
N LYS A 194 -28.11 -14.10 -0.86
CA LYS A 194 -27.25 -13.14 -1.59
C LYS A 194 -27.53 -11.70 -1.18
N SER A 195 -28.80 -11.36 -0.98
CA SER A 195 -29.23 -10.01 -0.57
C SER A 195 -28.71 -9.67 0.83
N PHE A 196 -28.89 -10.60 1.77
CA PHE A 196 -28.39 -10.42 3.14
C PHE A 196 -26.87 -10.18 3.15
N LEU A 197 -26.10 -11.04 2.48
CA LEU A 197 -24.65 -10.94 2.45
C LEU A 197 -24.19 -9.61 1.80
N SER A 198 -24.79 -9.23 0.67
CA SER A 198 -24.45 -8.01 -0.05
C SER A 198 -24.70 -6.76 0.77
N GLU A 199 -25.85 -6.71 1.43
CA GLU A 199 -26.23 -5.57 2.27
C GLU A 199 -25.36 -5.47 3.52
N ARG A 200 -25.19 -6.59 4.23
CA ARG A 200 -24.37 -6.65 5.45
C ARG A 200 -22.91 -6.26 5.15
N PHE A 201 -22.33 -6.82 4.09
CA PHE A 201 -20.98 -6.50 3.67
C PHE A 201 -20.82 -5.00 3.34
N ARG A 202 -21.79 -4.44 2.59
CA ARG A 202 -21.78 -3.00 2.24
C ARG A 202 -21.90 -2.10 3.47
N GLN A 203 -22.76 -2.46 4.42
CA GLN A 203 -22.94 -1.70 5.66
C GLN A 203 -21.64 -1.65 6.49
N GLU A 204 -20.97 -2.78 6.65
CA GLU A 204 -19.77 -2.87 7.48
C GLU A 204 -18.48 -2.44 6.77
N MET A 205 -18.35 -2.73 5.48
CA MET A 205 -17.14 -2.44 4.69
C MET A 205 -17.20 -1.09 3.94
N GLY A 206 -18.37 -0.44 3.89
CA GLY A 206 -18.57 0.79 3.13
C GLY A 206 -18.52 0.63 1.62
N VAL A 207 -18.26 -0.57 1.10
CA VAL A 207 -18.16 -0.87 -0.34
C VAL A 207 -18.95 -2.12 -0.71
N PRO A 208 -19.53 -2.18 -1.93
CA PRO A 208 -20.19 -3.40 -2.41
C PRO A 208 -19.23 -4.59 -2.50
N LEU A 209 -19.69 -5.79 -2.15
CA LEU A 209 -18.87 -7.00 -2.13
C LEU A 209 -18.19 -7.31 -3.48
N GLY A 210 -18.92 -7.13 -4.61
CA GLY A 210 -18.31 -7.30 -5.93
C GLY A 210 -17.17 -6.30 -6.21
N LYS A 211 -17.32 -5.05 -5.76
CA LYS A 211 -16.26 -4.03 -5.86
C LYS A 211 -15.06 -4.41 -5.01
N TYR A 212 -15.27 -4.93 -3.81
CA TYR A 212 -14.20 -5.41 -2.94
C TYR A 212 -13.40 -6.54 -3.62
N ILE A 213 -14.07 -7.54 -4.22
CA ILE A 213 -13.40 -8.61 -4.96
C ILE A 213 -12.56 -8.04 -6.10
N ASP A 214 -13.12 -7.11 -6.89
CA ASP A 214 -12.38 -6.44 -7.97
C ASP A 214 -11.15 -5.68 -7.45
N ASP A 215 -11.28 -4.94 -6.36
CA ASP A 215 -10.18 -4.20 -5.75
C ASP A 215 -9.05 -5.15 -5.30
N GLN A 216 -9.39 -6.29 -4.67
CA GLN A 216 -8.40 -7.28 -4.25
C GLN A 216 -7.72 -7.97 -5.46
N LEU A 217 -8.47 -8.27 -6.53
CA LEU A 217 -7.92 -8.80 -7.78
C LEU A 217 -6.91 -7.83 -8.40
N MET A 218 -7.25 -6.54 -8.48
CA MET A 218 -6.36 -5.54 -9.07
C MET A 218 -5.13 -5.29 -8.20
N LEU A 219 -5.29 -5.26 -6.88
CA LEU A 219 -4.16 -5.16 -5.95
C LEU A 219 -3.20 -6.34 -6.12
N THR A 220 -3.73 -7.57 -6.19
CA THR A 220 -2.94 -8.77 -6.41
C THR A 220 -2.26 -8.76 -7.79
N ALA A 221 -2.97 -8.30 -8.83
CA ALA A 221 -2.40 -8.13 -10.17
C ALA A 221 -1.22 -7.14 -10.17
N GLN A 222 -1.38 -5.98 -9.51
CA GLN A 222 -0.32 -4.99 -9.37
C GLN A 222 0.93 -5.60 -8.71
N TRP A 223 0.77 -6.32 -7.60
CA TRP A 223 1.87 -7.01 -6.94
C TRP A 223 2.54 -8.07 -7.83
N GLN A 224 1.78 -8.89 -8.55
CA GLN A 224 2.36 -9.87 -9.47
C GLN A 224 3.12 -9.21 -10.64
N LEU A 225 2.60 -8.08 -11.16
CA LEU A 225 3.28 -7.31 -12.20
C LEU A 225 4.63 -6.77 -11.75
N LEU A 226 4.76 -6.40 -10.48
CA LEU A 226 5.98 -5.82 -9.93
C LEU A 226 6.98 -6.88 -9.47
N ARG A 227 6.51 -7.91 -8.77
CA ARG A 227 7.37 -8.88 -8.07
C ARG A 227 7.73 -10.13 -8.89
N THR A 228 7.16 -10.30 -10.07
CA THR A 228 7.39 -11.51 -10.89
C THR A 228 7.66 -11.18 -12.34
N GLU A 229 8.35 -12.08 -13.04
CA GLU A 229 8.55 -12.02 -14.48
C GLU A 229 7.43 -12.72 -15.29
N LYS A 230 6.34 -13.10 -14.64
CA LYS A 230 5.19 -13.70 -15.31
C LYS A 230 4.68 -12.82 -16.44
N SER A 231 4.34 -13.41 -17.58
CA SER A 231 3.69 -12.70 -18.69
C SER A 231 2.29 -12.19 -18.23
N ILE A 232 1.75 -11.22 -18.95
CA ILE A 232 0.41 -10.69 -18.69
C ILE A 232 -0.64 -11.81 -18.78
N GLY A 233 -0.48 -12.73 -19.73
CA GLY A 233 -1.33 -13.90 -19.88
C GLY A 233 -1.23 -14.86 -18.69
N GLN A 234 -0.04 -15.13 -18.18
CA GLN A 234 0.15 -15.95 -16.99
C GLN A 234 -0.49 -15.34 -15.73
N ILE A 235 -0.38 -14.01 -15.57
CA ILE A 235 -1.04 -13.31 -14.47
C ILE A 235 -2.55 -13.37 -14.61
N SER A 236 -3.08 -13.10 -15.80
CA SER A 236 -4.51 -13.20 -16.12
C SER A 236 -5.07 -14.58 -15.77
N ASN A 237 -4.40 -15.64 -16.23
CA ASN A 237 -4.81 -17.02 -15.96
C ASN A 237 -4.73 -17.36 -14.46
N ALA A 238 -3.67 -16.96 -13.78
CA ALA A 238 -3.50 -17.20 -12.33
C ALA A 238 -4.58 -16.51 -11.49
N LEU A 239 -5.11 -15.38 -11.95
CA LEU A 239 -6.20 -14.65 -11.31
C LEU A 239 -7.60 -15.13 -11.77
N GLY A 240 -7.68 -16.14 -12.63
CA GLY A 240 -8.93 -16.77 -13.05
C GLY A 240 -9.72 -15.99 -14.11
N PHE A 241 -9.11 -15.02 -14.79
CA PHE A 241 -9.76 -14.33 -15.90
C PHE A 241 -9.92 -15.26 -17.12
N CYS A 242 -11.01 -15.09 -17.87
CA CYS A 242 -11.31 -15.91 -19.04
C CYS A 242 -10.28 -15.72 -20.16
N ASP A 243 -9.76 -14.50 -20.31
CA ASP A 243 -8.72 -14.16 -21.29
C ASP A 243 -7.90 -12.93 -20.86
N GLN A 244 -6.72 -12.81 -21.47
CA GLN A 244 -5.77 -11.72 -21.21
C GLN A 244 -6.31 -10.35 -21.66
N PHE A 245 -7.13 -10.28 -22.69
CA PHE A 245 -7.63 -9.01 -23.22
C PHE A 245 -8.70 -8.44 -22.30
N TYR A 246 -9.59 -9.28 -21.78
CA TYR A 246 -10.56 -8.88 -20.77
C TYR A 246 -9.87 -8.38 -19.49
N PHE A 247 -8.88 -9.13 -18.98
CA PHE A 247 -8.05 -8.72 -17.86
C PHE A 247 -7.40 -7.34 -18.11
N SER A 248 -6.77 -7.14 -19.28
CA SER A 248 -6.07 -5.90 -19.61
C SER A 248 -7.01 -4.70 -19.69
N ARG A 249 -8.22 -4.88 -20.23
CA ARG A 249 -9.27 -3.83 -20.25
C ARG A 249 -9.71 -3.50 -18.83
N ARG A 250 -9.99 -4.51 -18.01
CA ARG A 250 -10.42 -4.33 -16.62
C ARG A 250 -9.35 -3.63 -15.79
N PHE A 251 -8.10 -4.06 -15.92
CA PHE A 251 -6.96 -3.44 -15.27
C PHE A 251 -6.83 -1.96 -15.67
N ARG A 252 -6.89 -1.66 -16.98
CA ARG A 252 -6.83 -0.28 -17.46
C ARG A 252 -7.99 0.58 -16.94
N GLN A 253 -9.19 0.05 -16.87
CA GLN A 253 -10.35 0.76 -16.32
C GLN A 253 -10.14 1.17 -14.85
N LEU A 254 -9.48 0.34 -14.04
CA LEU A 254 -9.30 0.56 -12.61
C LEU A 254 -7.97 1.26 -12.28
N CYS A 255 -6.92 1.00 -13.04
CA CYS A 255 -5.57 1.55 -12.80
C CYS A 255 -5.16 2.67 -13.77
N GLY A 256 -6.01 3.03 -14.74
CA GLY A 256 -5.77 4.10 -15.72
C GLY A 256 -4.82 3.73 -16.87
N VAL A 257 -3.99 2.72 -16.71
CA VAL A 257 -2.98 2.27 -17.70
C VAL A 257 -3.05 0.76 -17.91
N THR A 258 -2.52 0.27 -19.04
CA THR A 258 -2.47 -1.18 -19.30
C THR A 258 -1.49 -1.89 -18.33
N PRO A 259 -1.66 -3.21 -18.07
CA PRO A 259 -0.75 -3.97 -17.20
C PRO A 259 0.72 -3.87 -17.62
N LEU A 260 1.01 -3.88 -18.94
CA LEU A 260 2.38 -3.76 -19.44
C LEU A 260 2.97 -2.37 -19.21
N GLN A 261 2.17 -1.31 -19.45
CA GLN A 261 2.57 0.07 -19.17
C GLN A 261 2.80 0.26 -17.66
N TYR A 262 1.91 -0.29 -16.82
CA TYR A 262 2.03 -0.27 -15.37
C TYR A 262 3.36 -0.88 -14.91
N ARG A 263 3.65 -2.13 -15.34
CA ARG A 263 4.91 -2.81 -15.03
C ARG A 263 6.13 -1.98 -15.41
N LYS A 264 6.19 -1.51 -16.66
CA LYS A 264 7.32 -0.72 -17.13
C LYS A 264 7.50 0.56 -16.32
N LYS A 265 6.41 1.29 -16.08
CA LYS A 265 6.43 2.57 -15.42
C LYS A 265 6.87 2.47 -13.95
N ILE A 266 6.27 1.54 -13.20
CA ILE A 266 6.59 1.42 -11.77
C ILE A 266 7.99 0.81 -11.58
N ARG A 267 8.37 -0.18 -12.38
CA ARG A 267 9.74 -0.74 -12.30
C ARG A 267 10.79 0.31 -12.63
N ALA A 268 10.56 1.15 -13.64
CA ALA A 268 11.46 2.25 -13.94
C ALA A 268 11.53 3.29 -12.81
N ALA A 269 10.38 3.61 -12.21
CA ALA A 269 10.28 4.55 -11.08
C ALA A 269 11.02 4.08 -9.82
N ASP A 270 11.05 2.77 -9.59
CA ASP A 270 11.59 2.15 -8.37
C ASP A 270 12.98 1.51 -8.60
N HIS A 271 13.52 1.57 -9.83
CA HIS A 271 14.75 0.87 -10.21
C HIS A 271 14.72 -0.65 -9.89
N TRP A 272 13.53 -1.27 -9.96
CA TRP A 272 13.41 -2.73 -9.84
C TRP A 272 14.21 -3.39 -10.97
N ARG A 273 15.28 -4.11 -10.61
CA ARG A 273 16.08 -4.93 -11.52
C ARG A 273 15.47 -6.30 -11.71
#